data_423d87db4acfcee3ab74373bf50fce1e
#
_entry.id   423d87db4acfcee3ab74373bf50fce1e
#
_cell.length_a   1.000
_cell.length_b   1.000
_cell.length_c   1.000
_cell.angle_alpha   90.00
_cell.angle_beta   90.00
_cell.angle_gamma   90.00
#
_symmetry.space_group_name_H-M   'P 1'
#
loop_
_entity.id
_entity.type
_entity.pdbx_description
1 polymer ?
#
loop_
_entity_poly.entity_id
_entity_poly.type
_entity_poly.pdbx_seq_one_letter_code
_entity_poly.pdbx_strand_id
1 'polypeptide(L)'
;LGPKMLQLAGELSDGAALNWCAPEQIAWSRERITEGAAQVGRDPSEVKVSEYIRVCVDADEDRARIALAKATMNYALGPVVPTETQRRFGYRAHFERMGFTSELGRLDEMRKTGASNDDIAEAFPENILRAVAYFGKPEGAAAEFARLSKGLDNAIVRVVSSRPGTVEGTLDVMNACAPQAIREHI
;
A
#
# COMPACT_ATOMS: atom_id res chain seq x y z
N LEU A 1 9.56 0.19 4.32
CA LEU A 1 10.85 0.04 5.03
C LEU A 1 12.00 0.18 4.04
N GLY A 2 13.13 0.76 4.48
CA GLY A 2 14.35 0.81 3.67
C GLY A 2 15.18 -0.48 3.82
N PRO A 3 16.18 -0.70 2.93
CA PRO A 3 16.94 -1.96 2.90
C PRO A 3 17.61 -2.30 4.23
N LYS A 4 18.23 -1.31 4.89
CA LYS A 4 18.88 -1.53 6.20
C LYS A 4 17.90 -1.92 7.32
N MET A 5 16.69 -1.35 7.30
CA MET A 5 15.63 -1.72 8.27
C MET A 5 15.12 -3.13 8.03
N LEU A 6 15.04 -3.57 6.77
CA LEU A 6 14.65 -4.93 6.41
C LEU A 6 15.75 -5.94 6.79
N GLN A 7 17.02 -5.61 6.57
CA GLN A 7 18.13 -6.42 7.04
C GLN A 7 18.13 -6.56 8.56
N LEU A 8 17.97 -5.43 9.28
CA LEU A 8 17.87 -5.43 10.75
C LEU A 8 16.67 -6.28 11.24
N ALA A 9 15.54 -6.25 10.51
CA ALA A 9 14.42 -7.14 10.84
C ALA A 9 14.81 -8.61 10.68
N GLY A 10 15.57 -8.96 9.65
CA GLY A 10 16.14 -10.30 9.47
C GLY A 10 17.03 -10.72 10.64
N GLU A 11 17.87 -9.82 11.11
CA GLU A 11 18.80 -10.10 12.21
C GLU A 11 18.11 -10.28 13.56
N LEU A 12 17.10 -9.44 13.90
CA LEU A 12 16.67 -9.23 15.27
C LEU A 12 15.16 -9.39 15.51
N SER A 13 14.30 -9.36 14.47
CA SER A 13 12.85 -9.26 14.65
C SER A 13 12.13 -10.58 14.34
N ASP A 14 10.95 -10.78 14.94
CA ASP A 14 10.05 -11.89 14.61
C ASP A 14 9.27 -11.63 13.31
N GLY A 15 9.25 -10.38 12.85
CA GLY A 15 8.58 -10.01 11.60
C GLY A 15 8.83 -8.59 11.14
N ALA A 16 8.43 -8.32 9.89
CA ALA A 16 8.45 -7.02 9.26
C ALA A 16 7.05 -6.63 8.79
N ALA A 17 6.53 -5.50 9.26
CA ALA A 17 5.27 -4.94 8.78
C ALA A 17 5.54 -3.96 7.64
N LEU A 18 5.15 -4.34 6.43
CA LEU A 18 5.24 -3.53 5.23
C LEU A 18 4.03 -2.60 5.10
N ASN A 19 4.13 -1.64 4.19
CA ASN A 19 3.07 -0.68 3.97
C ASN A 19 3.20 -0.05 2.58
N TRP A 20 2.14 -0.05 1.79
CA TRP A 20 2.11 0.47 0.43
C TRP A 20 3.07 -0.26 -0.53
N CYS A 21 3.12 -1.58 -0.47
CA CYS A 21 3.97 -2.38 -1.33
C CYS A 21 3.17 -3.05 -2.46
N ALA A 22 3.74 -3.04 -3.66
CA ALA A 22 3.32 -3.95 -4.72
C ALA A 22 3.93 -5.35 -4.47
N PRO A 23 3.42 -6.44 -5.08
CA PRO A 23 3.96 -7.79 -4.89
C PRO A 23 5.48 -7.90 -5.15
N GLU A 24 6.01 -7.15 -6.12
CA GLU A 24 7.43 -7.09 -6.43
C GLU A 24 8.26 -6.49 -5.27
N GLN A 25 7.68 -5.53 -4.55
CA GLN A 25 8.31 -4.91 -3.38
C GLN A 25 8.29 -5.86 -2.18
N ILE A 26 7.30 -6.74 -2.08
CA ILE A 26 7.25 -7.80 -1.06
C ILE A 26 8.38 -8.79 -1.31
N ALA A 27 8.56 -9.27 -2.54
CA ALA A 27 9.65 -10.17 -2.91
C ALA A 27 11.02 -9.54 -2.62
N TRP A 28 11.24 -8.31 -3.04
CA TRP A 28 12.46 -7.56 -2.75
C TRP A 28 12.70 -7.39 -1.23
N SER A 29 11.64 -7.14 -0.47
CA SER A 29 11.75 -7.01 1.00
C SER A 29 12.17 -8.31 1.66
N ARG A 30 11.67 -9.45 1.18
CA ARG A 30 12.07 -10.77 1.66
C ARG A 30 13.55 -11.07 1.40
N GLU A 31 14.07 -10.68 0.23
CA GLU A 31 15.50 -10.81 -0.07
C GLU A 31 16.36 -10.06 0.96
N ARG A 32 15.99 -8.81 1.28
CA ARG A 32 16.72 -8.00 2.28
C ARG A 32 16.64 -8.59 3.68
N ILE A 33 15.50 -9.16 4.07
CA ILE A 33 15.32 -9.88 5.34
C ILE A 33 16.22 -11.13 5.36
N THR A 34 16.25 -11.89 4.28
CA THR A 34 17.11 -13.08 4.14
C THR A 34 18.59 -12.73 4.28
N GLU A 35 19.04 -11.64 3.66
CA GLU A 35 20.41 -11.15 3.81
C GLU A 35 20.76 -10.84 5.26
N GLY A 36 19.85 -10.16 6.00
CA GLY A 36 20.07 -9.84 7.40
C GLY A 36 20.10 -11.10 8.28
N ALA A 37 19.16 -12.02 8.10
CA ALA A 37 19.11 -13.28 8.84
C ALA A 37 20.40 -14.11 8.64
N ALA A 38 20.90 -14.16 7.39
CA ALA A 38 22.12 -14.88 7.06
C ALA A 38 23.36 -14.33 7.78
N GLN A 39 23.43 -13.00 8.03
CA GLN A 39 24.56 -12.37 8.72
C GLN A 39 24.72 -12.86 10.16
N VAL A 40 23.63 -13.31 10.80
CA VAL A 40 23.62 -13.80 12.18
C VAL A 40 23.33 -15.31 12.28
N GLY A 41 23.30 -16.02 11.15
CA GLY A 41 23.06 -17.46 11.11
C GLY A 41 21.63 -17.88 11.45
N ARG A 42 20.65 -16.99 11.29
CA ARG A 42 19.24 -17.21 11.56
C ARG A 42 18.51 -17.74 10.33
N ASP A 43 17.52 -18.62 10.53
CA ASP A 43 16.61 -19.04 9.45
C ASP A 43 15.68 -17.89 9.06
N PRO A 44 15.73 -17.39 7.81
CA PRO A 44 14.86 -16.29 7.37
C PRO A 44 13.37 -16.65 7.35
N SER A 45 13.00 -17.94 7.36
CA SER A 45 11.60 -18.38 7.42
C SER A 45 10.93 -18.09 8.78
N GLU A 46 11.72 -17.84 9.81
CA GLU A 46 11.23 -17.42 11.13
C GLU A 46 10.72 -15.98 11.13
N VAL A 47 11.15 -15.15 10.18
CA VAL A 47 10.76 -13.73 10.10
C VAL A 47 9.50 -13.58 9.27
N LYS A 48 8.39 -13.30 9.93
CA LYS A 48 7.09 -13.14 9.26
C LYS A 48 6.96 -11.79 8.56
N VAL A 49 6.50 -11.80 7.32
CA VAL A 49 6.27 -10.57 6.55
C VAL A 49 4.77 -10.31 6.47
N SER A 50 4.37 -9.16 6.96
CA SER A 50 2.97 -8.72 7.01
C SER A 50 2.79 -7.41 6.28
N GLU A 51 1.59 -7.14 5.74
CA GLU A 51 1.25 -5.86 5.15
C GLU A 51 -0.19 -5.45 5.40
N TYR A 52 -0.42 -4.13 5.50
CA TYR A 52 -1.73 -3.48 5.50
C TYR A 52 -2.14 -3.15 4.06
N ILE A 53 -2.98 -3.99 3.46
CA ILE A 53 -3.52 -3.79 2.11
C ILE A 53 -4.82 -2.99 2.21
N ARG A 54 -4.86 -1.80 1.60
CA ARG A 54 -6.05 -0.95 1.60
C ARG A 54 -7.06 -1.47 0.60
N VAL A 55 -8.31 -1.51 1.06
CA VAL A 55 -9.44 -1.90 0.23
C VAL A 55 -10.55 -0.86 0.40
N CYS A 56 -11.04 -0.36 -0.71
CA CYS A 56 -12.19 0.55 -0.78
C CYS A 56 -13.21 -0.01 -1.76
N VAL A 57 -14.39 -0.38 -1.29
CA VAL A 57 -15.46 -0.88 -2.16
C VAL A 57 -16.65 0.06 -2.19
N ASP A 58 -17.22 0.22 -3.37
CA ASP A 58 -18.47 0.93 -3.61
C ASP A 58 -19.08 0.48 -4.94
N ALA A 59 -20.41 0.52 -5.07
CA ALA A 59 -21.09 0.33 -6.35
C ALA A 59 -20.72 1.41 -7.37
N ASP A 60 -20.42 2.62 -6.88
CA ASP A 60 -19.80 3.72 -7.62
C ASP A 60 -18.28 3.61 -7.51
N GLU A 61 -17.66 3.10 -8.58
CA GLU A 61 -16.22 2.87 -8.62
C GLU A 61 -15.40 4.17 -8.55
N ASP A 62 -15.91 5.28 -9.10
CA ASP A 62 -15.25 6.58 -8.99
C ASP A 62 -15.23 7.09 -7.56
N ARG A 63 -16.31 6.92 -6.82
CA ARG A 63 -16.34 7.26 -5.40
C ARG A 63 -15.32 6.44 -4.59
N ALA A 64 -15.22 5.13 -4.87
CA ALA A 64 -14.21 4.27 -4.26
C ALA A 64 -12.79 4.72 -4.61
N ARG A 65 -12.54 5.03 -5.90
CA ARG A 65 -11.26 5.52 -6.41
C ARG A 65 -10.82 6.82 -5.72
N ILE A 66 -11.71 7.81 -5.68
CA ILE A 66 -11.42 9.11 -5.05
C ILE A 66 -11.16 8.95 -3.54
N ALA A 67 -11.94 8.13 -2.85
CA ALA A 67 -11.73 7.87 -1.43
C ALA A 67 -10.35 7.22 -1.18
N LEU A 68 -9.97 6.25 -1.99
CA LEU A 68 -8.64 5.62 -1.88
C LEU A 68 -7.53 6.59 -2.27
N ALA A 69 -7.71 7.44 -3.28
CA ALA A 69 -6.76 8.47 -3.67
C ALA A 69 -6.50 9.45 -2.51
N LYS A 70 -7.54 9.92 -1.81
CA LYS A 70 -7.43 10.77 -0.62
C LYS A 70 -6.65 10.10 0.52
N ALA A 71 -6.83 8.80 0.72
CA ALA A 71 -6.08 8.04 1.72
C ALA A 71 -4.61 7.81 1.33
N THR A 72 -4.31 7.78 0.03
CA THR A 72 -2.97 7.48 -0.52
C THR A 72 -2.11 8.73 -0.69
N MET A 73 -2.70 9.84 -1.14
CA MET A 73 -1.97 11.01 -1.63
C MET A 73 -1.02 11.62 -0.59
N ASN A 74 -1.39 11.63 0.70
CA ASN A 74 -0.54 12.16 1.76
C ASN A 74 0.75 11.36 1.94
N TYR A 75 0.71 10.05 1.68
CA TYR A 75 1.90 9.20 1.67
C TYR A 75 2.69 9.37 0.38
N ALA A 76 2.03 9.26 -0.76
CA ALA A 76 2.67 9.28 -2.07
C ALA A 76 3.31 10.63 -2.40
N LEU A 77 2.67 11.74 -2.05
CA LEU A 77 3.20 13.08 -2.30
C LEU A 77 4.14 13.55 -1.17
N GLY A 78 3.88 13.15 0.06
CA GLY A 78 4.64 13.63 1.21
C GLY A 78 4.44 15.13 1.47
N PRO A 79 5.23 15.72 2.37
CA PRO A 79 5.14 17.15 2.69
C PRO A 79 5.62 18.02 1.51
N VAL A 80 5.06 19.23 1.39
CA VAL A 80 5.43 20.20 0.34
C VAL A 80 6.91 20.58 0.42
N VAL A 81 7.44 20.68 1.64
CA VAL A 81 8.88 20.93 1.88
C VAL A 81 9.44 19.76 2.68
N PRO A 82 9.91 18.71 1.99
CA PRO A 82 10.46 17.53 2.67
C PRO A 82 11.87 17.81 3.21
N THR A 83 12.18 17.23 4.36
CA THR A 83 13.54 17.14 4.87
C THR A 83 14.39 16.22 3.99
N GLU A 84 15.73 16.25 4.12
CA GLU A 84 16.61 15.33 3.39
C GLU A 84 16.31 13.88 3.70
N THR A 85 16.05 13.54 4.96
CA THR A 85 15.67 12.20 5.39
C THR A 85 14.35 11.76 4.75
N GLN A 86 13.33 12.63 4.67
CA GLN A 86 12.06 12.34 4.02
C GLN A 86 12.20 12.14 2.50
N ARG A 87 13.05 12.95 1.84
CA ARG A 87 13.35 12.77 0.41
C ARG A 87 14.00 11.43 0.13
N ARG A 88 14.88 10.96 1.00
CA ARG A 88 15.63 9.74 0.78
C ARG A 88 14.90 8.47 1.23
N PHE A 89 14.19 8.52 2.34
CA PHE A 89 13.62 7.36 3.02
C PHE A 89 12.11 7.42 3.27
N GLY A 90 11.46 8.54 2.94
CA GLY A 90 10.02 8.70 3.10
C GLY A 90 9.20 7.86 2.11
N TYR A 91 7.90 7.85 2.31
CA TYR A 91 6.98 7.13 1.43
C TYR A 91 7.02 7.64 -0.01
N ARG A 92 7.23 8.95 -0.23
CA ARG A 92 7.43 9.50 -1.57
C ARG A 92 8.55 8.76 -2.31
N ALA A 93 9.72 8.63 -1.70
CA ALA A 93 10.84 7.90 -2.29
C ALA A 93 10.53 6.41 -2.49
N HIS A 94 9.65 5.82 -1.68
CA HIS A 94 9.18 4.45 -1.88
C HIS A 94 8.34 4.33 -3.16
N PHE A 95 7.36 5.22 -3.38
CA PHE A 95 6.56 5.24 -4.61
C PHE A 95 7.41 5.55 -5.84
N GLU A 96 8.41 6.44 -5.74
CA GLU A 96 9.35 6.72 -6.83
C GLU A 96 10.18 5.49 -7.21
N ARG A 97 10.62 4.69 -6.24
CA ARG A 97 11.31 3.40 -6.50
C ARG A 97 10.42 2.36 -7.18
N MET A 98 9.11 2.47 -7.04
CA MET A 98 8.15 1.65 -7.79
C MET A 98 7.92 2.15 -9.23
N GLY A 99 8.59 3.24 -9.65
CA GLY A 99 8.54 3.77 -11.01
C GLY A 99 7.55 4.92 -11.23
N PHE A 100 6.93 5.46 -10.18
CA PHE A 100 5.86 6.47 -10.29
C PHE A 100 6.37 7.93 -10.23
N THR A 101 7.64 8.16 -10.50
CA THR A 101 8.27 9.51 -10.41
C THR A 101 7.56 10.54 -11.28
N SER A 102 7.22 10.19 -12.53
CA SER A 102 6.60 11.12 -13.49
C SER A 102 5.17 11.48 -13.11
N GLU A 103 4.39 10.48 -12.68
CA GLU A 103 3.01 10.65 -12.24
C GLU A 103 2.92 11.54 -11.01
N LEU A 104 3.76 11.25 -10.01
CA LEU A 104 3.82 12.04 -8.79
C LEU A 104 4.35 13.46 -9.05
N GLY A 105 5.26 13.64 -10.02
CA GLY A 105 5.73 14.95 -10.43
C GLY A 105 4.62 15.83 -10.99
N ARG A 106 3.69 15.26 -11.78
CA ARG A 106 2.51 15.99 -12.28
C ARG A 106 1.59 16.45 -11.16
N LEU A 107 1.35 15.62 -10.16
CA LEU A 107 0.55 16.00 -9.00
C LEU A 107 1.24 17.08 -8.14
N ASP A 108 2.58 17.07 -8.06
CA ASP A 108 3.33 18.15 -7.40
C ASP A 108 3.18 19.50 -8.13
N GLU A 109 3.16 19.50 -9.45
CA GLU A 109 2.89 20.73 -10.21
C GLU A 109 1.46 21.23 -9.97
N MET A 110 0.46 20.35 -9.88
CA MET A 110 -0.89 20.73 -9.48
C MET A 110 -0.91 21.38 -8.09
N ARG A 111 -0.20 20.81 -7.10
CA ARG A 111 -0.08 21.42 -5.76
C ARG A 111 0.57 22.80 -5.80
N LYS A 112 1.63 22.97 -6.58
CA LYS A 112 2.34 24.27 -6.72
C LYS A 112 1.47 25.36 -7.35
N THR A 113 0.57 24.97 -8.25
CA THR A 113 -0.38 25.89 -8.88
C THR A 113 -1.65 26.13 -8.07
N GLY A 114 -1.75 25.55 -6.85
CA GLY A 114 -2.84 25.80 -5.93
C GLY A 114 -4.06 24.89 -6.10
N ALA A 115 -3.92 23.75 -6.79
CA ALA A 115 -4.99 22.77 -6.87
C ALA A 115 -5.41 22.27 -5.46
N SER A 116 -6.71 22.11 -5.26
CA SER A 116 -7.24 21.58 -4.02
C SER A 116 -6.90 20.09 -3.83
N ASN A 117 -7.06 19.59 -2.60
CA ASN A 117 -6.91 18.16 -2.34
C ASN A 117 -7.93 17.31 -3.10
N ASP A 118 -9.11 17.86 -3.40
CA ASP A 118 -10.12 17.17 -4.20
C ASP A 118 -9.69 17.08 -5.65
N ASP A 119 -9.19 18.17 -6.24
CA ASP A 119 -8.65 18.14 -7.61
C ASP A 119 -7.50 17.15 -7.76
N ILE A 120 -6.61 17.09 -6.76
CA ILE A 120 -5.48 16.14 -6.75
C ILE A 120 -5.98 14.70 -6.62
N ALA A 121 -6.99 14.45 -5.78
CA ALA A 121 -7.57 13.11 -5.63
C ALA A 121 -8.29 12.65 -6.90
N GLU A 122 -8.98 13.54 -7.59
CA GLU A 122 -9.60 13.27 -8.88
C GLU A 122 -8.58 12.94 -9.96
N ALA A 123 -7.46 13.68 -10.00
CA ALA A 123 -6.37 13.50 -10.94
C ALA A 123 -5.39 12.37 -10.55
N PHE A 124 -5.58 11.74 -9.39
CA PHE A 124 -4.63 10.74 -8.88
C PHE A 124 -4.59 9.50 -9.79
N PRO A 125 -3.40 9.07 -10.25
CA PRO A 125 -3.27 8.01 -11.23
C PRO A 125 -3.74 6.65 -10.69
N GLU A 126 -4.63 6.00 -11.43
CA GLU A 126 -5.17 4.68 -11.06
C GLU A 126 -4.10 3.59 -10.97
N ASN A 127 -3.10 3.63 -11.86
CA ASN A 127 -2.01 2.66 -11.85
C ASN A 127 -1.24 2.64 -10.52
N ILE A 128 -1.08 3.78 -9.85
CA ILE A 128 -0.51 3.85 -8.51
C ILE A 128 -1.42 3.15 -7.50
N LEU A 129 -2.73 3.46 -7.53
CA LEU A 129 -3.69 2.86 -6.61
C LEU A 129 -3.78 1.35 -6.76
N ARG A 130 -3.90 0.87 -8.01
CA ARG A 130 -4.01 -0.56 -8.33
C ARG A 130 -2.73 -1.35 -8.06
N ALA A 131 -1.57 -0.69 -8.02
CA ALA A 131 -0.30 -1.35 -7.68
C ALA A 131 -0.24 -1.78 -6.20
N VAL A 132 -0.87 -1.03 -5.29
CA VAL A 132 -0.66 -1.17 -3.83
C VAL A 132 -1.95 -1.35 -3.03
N ALA A 133 -3.12 -1.31 -3.69
CA ALA A 133 -4.42 -1.32 -3.02
C ALA A 133 -5.53 -1.77 -3.98
N TYR A 134 -6.75 -1.92 -3.48
CA TYR A 134 -7.93 -2.16 -4.27
C TYR A 134 -8.97 -1.04 -4.11
N PHE A 135 -9.56 -0.63 -5.22
CA PHE A 135 -10.80 0.14 -5.27
C PHE A 135 -11.70 -0.40 -6.37
N GLY A 136 -13.00 -0.37 -6.17
CA GLY A 136 -13.99 -0.82 -7.13
C GLY A 136 -15.19 -1.49 -6.47
N LYS A 137 -15.87 -2.35 -7.24
CA LYS A 137 -17.04 -3.07 -6.75
C LYS A 137 -16.65 -4.18 -5.76
N PRO A 138 -17.53 -4.55 -4.82
CA PRO A 138 -17.28 -5.60 -3.82
C PRO A 138 -16.82 -6.93 -4.42
N GLU A 139 -17.37 -7.31 -5.58
CA GLU A 139 -17.15 -8.61 -6.23
C GLU A 139 -15.67 -8.84 -6.66
N GLY A 140 -14.93 -7.77 -6.95
CA GLY A 140 -13.52 -7.84 -7.32
C GLY A 140 -12.54 -7.85 -6.14
N ALA A 141 -13.02 -7.50 -4.95
CA ALA A 141 -12.14 -7.21 -3.82
C ALA A 141 -11.33 -8.42 -3.35
N ALA A 142 -11.96 -9.58 -3.22
CA ALA A 142 -11.30 -10.79 -2.72
C ALA A 142 -10.17 -11.25 -3.65
N ALA A 143 -10.41 -11.27 -4.96
CA ALA A 143 -9.42 -11.67 -5.96
C ALA A 143 -8.22 -10.73 -5.97
N GLU A 144 -8.46 -9.42 -5.96
CA GLU A 144 -7.39 -8.43 -5.96
C GLU A 144 -6.63 -8.39 -4.63
N PHE A 145 -7.32 -8.59 -3.51
CA PHE A 145 -6.66 -8.74 -2.20
C PHE A 145 -5.74 -9.96 -2.18
N ALA A 146 -6.20 -11.11 -2.72
CA ALA A 146 -5.37 -12.31 -2.85
C ALA A 146 -4.13 -12.05 -3.75
N ARG A 147 -4.30 -11.35 -4.87
CA ARG A 147 -3.19 -10.95 -5.75
C ARG A 147 -2.17 -10.08 -5.02
N LEU A 148 -2.63 -9.05 -4.32
CA LEU A 148 -1.78 -8.12 -3.57
C LEU A 148 -1.09 -8.77 -2.38
N SER A 149 -1.70 -9.81 -1.79
CA SER A 149 -1.13 -10.54 -0.65
C SER A 149 -0.07 -11.58 -1.02
N LYS A 150 0.19 -11.76 -2.30
CA LYS A 150 1.16 -12.76 -2.77
C LYS A 150 2.54 -12.53 -2.16
N GLY A 151 3.06 -13.55 -1.49
CA GLY A 151 4.36 -13.53 -0.84
C GLY A 151 4.34 -13.01 0.61
N LEU A 152 3.19 -12.65 1.18
CA LEU A 152 3.04 -12.33 2.60
C LEU A 152 2.76 -13.58 3.44
N ASP A 153 3.21 -13.56 4.70
CA ASP A 153 2.76 -14.52 5.72
C ASP A 153 1.42 -14.09 6.31
N ASN A 154 1.22 -12.77 6.47
CA ASN A 154 -0.02 -12.21 6.98
C ASN A 154 -0.43 -11.00 6.14
N ALA A 155 -1.55 -11.08 5.46
CA ALA A 155 -2.18 -9.96 4.78
C ALA A 155 -3.30 -9.39 5.67
N ILE A 156 -3.28 -8.09 5.92
CA ILE A 156 -4.22 -7.41 6.79
C ILE A 156 -5.08 -6.47 5.96
N VAL A 157 -6.39 -6.71 5.91
CA VAL A 157 -7.32 -5.79 5.26
C VAL A 157 -7.37 -4.48 6.03
N ARG A 158 -6.98 -3.39 5.38
CA ARG A 158 -7.16 -2.04 5.91
C ARG A 158 -8.29 -1.34 5.18
N VAL A 159 -9.39 -1.19 5.88
CA VAL A 159 -10.58 -0.55 5.34
C VAL A 159 -10.33 0.92 5.00
N VAL A 160 -10.71 1.32 3.79
CA VAL A 160 -10.92 2.71 3.39
C VAL A 160 -12.40 2.86 3.06
N SER A 161 -13.12 3.70 3.80
CA SER A 161 -14.55 3.91 3.54
C SER A 161 -14.74 4.94 2.44
N SER A 162 -15.52 4.58 1.43
CA SER A 162 -16.02 5.52 0.40
C SER A 162 -17.09 6.45 0.95
N ARG A 163 -17.67 6.10 2.11
CA ARG A 163 -18.75 6.83 2.81
C ARG A 163 -18.30 7.17 4.25
N PRO A 164 -17.40 8.16 4.43
CA PRO A 164 -16.88 8.51 5.75
C PRO A 164 -17.99 8.84 6.75
N GLY A 165 -17.83 8.38 7.99
CA GLY A 165 -18.81 8.60 9.05
C GLY A 165 -19.97 7.60 9.07
N THR A 166 -20.00 6.63 8.16
CA THR A 166 -20.98 5.55 8.15
C THR A 166 -20.34 4.19 8.46
N VAL A 167 -21.10 3.25 9.04
CA VAL A 167 -20.65 1.89 9.32
C VAL A 167 -20.72 1.03 8.05
N GLU A 168 -21.65 1.33 7.15
CA GLU A 168 -21.93 0.54 5.94
C GLU A 168 -20.69 0.39 5.06
N GLY A 169 -19.96 1.49 4.79
CA GLY A 169 -18.74 1.43 3.98
C GLY A 169 -17.65 0.55 4.58
N THR A 170 -17.62 0.42 5.91
CA THR A 170 -16.70 -0.50 6.60
C THR A 170 -17.18 -1.95 6.46
N LEU A 171 -18.47 -2.20 6.68
CA LEU A 171 -19.06 -3.54 6.58
C LEU A 171 -18.97 -4.07 5.15
N ASP A 172 -19.14 -3.24 4.14
CA ASP A 172 -19.01 -3.63 2.73
C ASP A 172 -17.60 -4.17 2.44
N VAL A 173 -16.55 -3.49 2.91
CA VAL A 173 -15.17 -3.98 2.76
C VAL A 173 -14.94 -5.28 3.55
N MET A 174 -15.41 -5.35 4.79
CA MET A 174 -15.24 -6.55 5.62
C MET A 174 -15.92 -7.77 5.01
N ASN A 175 -17.13 -7.59 4.44
CA ASN A 175 -17.85 -8.66 3.77
C ASN A 175 -17.16 -9.08 2.46
N ALA A 176 -16.74 -8.10 1.64
CA ALA A 176 -16.06 -8.36 0.36
C ALA A 176 -14.70 -9.05 0.52
N CYS A 177 -14.03 -8.82 1.65
CA CYS A 177 -12.74 -9.44 2.00
C CYS A 177 -12.86 -10.48 3.12
N ALA A 178 -14.03 -11.09 3.31
CA ALA A 178 -14.19 -12.16 4.28
C ALA A 178 -13.23 -13.33 3.96
N PRO A 179 -12.66 -14.01 4.97
CA PRO A 179 -11.68 -15.09 4.74
C PRO A 179 -12.17 -16.21 3.81
N GLN A 180 -13.47 -16.47 3.77
CA GLN A 180 -14.07 -17.44 2.87
C GLN A 180 -13.97 -17.01 1.40
N ALA A 181 -14.32 -15.76 1.12
CA ALA A 181 -14.24 -15.19 -0.23
C ALA A 181 -12.78 -15.14 -0.75
N ILE A 182 -11.83 -14.79 0.12
CA ILE A 182 -10.40 -14.73 -0.24
C ILE A 182 -9.85 -16.13 -0.57
N ARG A 183 -10.23 -17.17 0.18
CA ARG A 183 -9.74 -18.55 -0.03
C ARG A 183 -10.09 -19.14 -1.38
N GLU A 184 -11.12 -18.64 -2.04
CA GLU A 184 -11.49 -19.07 -3.38
C GLU A 184 -10.52 -18.59 -4.46
N HIS A 185 -9.59 -17.67 -4.11
CA HIS A 185 -8.64 -17.03 -5.03
C HIS A 185 -7.16 -17.30 -4.69
N ILE A 186 -6.88 -18.06 -3.61
CA ILE A 186 -5.52 -18.47 -3.20
C ILE A 186 -5.25 -19.90 -3.66
#